data_ce60d8ff982949fe5614170412c932b8
#
_entry.id   ce60d8ff982949fe5614170412c932b8
#
_cell.length_a   1.000
_cell.length_b   1.000
_cell.length_c   1.000
_cell.angle_alpha   90.00
_cell.angle_beta   90.00
_cell.angle_gamma   90.00
#
_symmetry.space_group_name_H-M   'P 1'
#
loop_
_entity.id
_entity.type
_entity.pdbx_description
1 polymer ?
#
loop_
_entity_poly.entity_id
_entity_poly.type
_entity_poly.pdbx_seq_one_letter_code
_entity_poly.pdbx_strand_id
1 'polypeptide(L)'
;MQYTAVIRTLGTAGSKYQKLLDSLVSQTLPPEEILVYIAEGYQIPSETVETERYIYVKKGMVAQRALRYDEVKTEYILFLDDDLYLPADITEKMFGLLVKYGADVVSPDIYPNSERPFKQRFMMAASGRMRARYKDSQWGYKVMRTAGYSYNAHPVKDAYWSQTNAGACFLCRKTDFLSIHFEEELWMDMQRYSIGDDQVMYYKMYKSGLKELTVYNTGILHLDAGHNTSKEKERSLIYADFVYKTIFWHRFIYLPEKSAMMRLVDILCIGYAFTFALAISLVKGRFDTFKIKLDAIKEGRKYLKSEEYRNLPLII
;
A
#
# COMPACT_ATOMS: atom_id res chain seq x y z
N MET A 1 6.77 -25.00 -5.17
CA MET A 1 7.21 -23.92 -4.26
C MET A 1 6.30 -23.94 -3.06
N GLN A 2 6.85 -23.76 -1.87
CA GLN A 2 6.07 -23.78 -0.61
C GLN A 2 5.94 -22.36 -0.10
N TYR A 3 4.75 -22.03 0.43
CA TYR A 3 4.47 -20.70 0.99
C TYR A 3 3.53 -20.78 2.18
N THR A 4 3.62 -19.79 3.06
CA THR A 4 2.67 -19.54 4.14
C THR A 4 1.76 -18.39 3.73
N ALA A 5 0.45 -18.55 3.87
CA ALA A 5 -0.49 -17.43 3.78
C ALA A 5 -0.48 -16.66 5.10
N VAL A 6 -0.26 -15.35 5.03
CA VAL A 6 -0.23 -14.45 6.18
C VAL A 6 -1.37 -13.46 6.05
N ILE A 7 -2.33 -13.55 6.96
CA ILE A 7 -3.51 -12.68 6.99
C ILE A 7 -3.39 -11.72 8.18
N ARG A 8 -3.60 -10.44 7.94
CA ARG A 8 -3.75 -9.43 9.00
C ARG A 8 -5.23 -9.09 9.18
N THR A 9 -5.72 -9.07 10.43
CA THR A 9 -7.14 -8.83 10.70
C THR A 9 -7.37 -8.09 12.02
N LEU A 10 -8.53 -7.46 12.12
CA LEU A 10 -9.16 -7.02 13.36
C LEU A 10 -10.23 -8.02 13.83
N GLY A 11 -10.44 -9.14 13.13
CA GLY A 11 -11.47 -10.13 13.46
C GLY A 11 -12.90 -9.67 13.19
N THR A 12 -13.11 -8.67 12.33
CA THR A 12 -14.43 -8.06 12.10
C THR A 12 -14.95 -8.17 10.68
N ALA A 13 -14.27 -8.91 9.80
CA ALA A 13 -14.64 -9.04 8.39
C ALA A 13 -15.82 -10.02 8.15
N GLY A 14 -16.10 -10.92 9.10
CA GLY A 14 -17.25 -11.82 9.07
C GLY A 14 -17.22 -12.74 7.85
N SER A 15 -18.35 -12.89 7.17
CA SER A 15 -18.48 -13.79 6.02
C SER A 15 -17.50 -13.53 4.88
N LYS A 16 -16.86 -12.36 4.81
CA LYS A 16 -15.82 -12.06 3.81
C LYS A 16 -14.53 -12.79 4.17
N TYR A 17 -14.22 -12.85 5.47
CA TYR A 17 -13.08 -13.60 5.96
C TYR A 17 -13.25 -15.10 5.67
N GLN A 18 -14.46 -15.68 5.88
CA GLN A 18 -14.72 -17.07 5.49
C GLN A 18 -14.49 -17.32 4.00
N LYS A 19 -14.93 -16.38 3.12
CA LYS A 19 -14.69 -16.50 1.68
C LYS A 19 -13.20 -16.48 1.34
N LEU A 20 -12.39 -15.68 2.05
CA LEU A 20 -10.94 -15.72 1.89
C LEU A 20 -10.38 -17.08 2.29
N LEU A 21 -10.72 -17.58 3.48
CA LEU A 21 -10.24 -18.86 3.98
C LEU A 21 -10.61 -20.02 3.04
N ASP A 22 -11.88 -20.09 2.62
CA ASP A 22 -12.36 -21.11 1.65
C ASP A 22 -11.60 -21.03 0.32
N SER A 23 -11.32 -19.80 -0.14
CA SER A 23 -10.57 -19.60 -1.38
C SER A 23 -9.09 -19.97 -1.27
N LEU A 24 -8.49 -19.90 -0.08
CA LEU A 24 -7.11 -20.31 0.18
C LEU A 24 -6.97 -21.84 0.21
N VAL A 25 -7.86 -22.53 0.89
CA VAL A 25 -7.79 -24.01 0.97
C VAL A 25 -8.16 -24.67 -0.35
N SER A 26 -8.90 -23.97 -1.23
CA SER A 26 -9.28 -24.49 -2.55
C SER A 26 -8.30 -24.12 -3.67
N GLN A 27 -7.15 -23.52 -3.35
CA GLN A 27 -6.12 -23.23 -4.35
C GLN A 27 -5.55 -24.52 -4.99
N THR A 28 -5.22 -24.48 -6.29
CA THR A 28 -4.47 -25.58 -6.96
C THR A 28 -3.08 -25.76 -6.35
N LEU A 29 -2.51 -24.69 -5.81
CA LEU A 29 -1.31 -24.70 -4.98
C LEU A 29 -1.70 -24.11 -3.61
N PRO A 30 -2.17 -24.93 -2.64
CA PRO A 30 -2.58 -24.43 -1.33
C PRO A 30 -1.38 -24.02 -0.47
N PRO A 31 -1.57 -23.14 0.53
CA PRO A 31 -0.51 -22.79 1.47
C PRO A 31 -0.19 -23.99 2.39
N GLU A 32 1.06 -24.08 2.84
CA GLU A 32 1.47 -25.05 3.87
C GLU A 32 0.83 -24.73 5.23
N GLU A 33 0.60 -23.47 5.53
CA GLU A 33 0.01 -22.97 6.75
C GLU A 33 -0.66 -21.61 6.50
N ILE A 34 -1.76 -21.35 7.21
CA ILE A 34 -2.41 -20.04 7.27
C ILE A 34 -2.13 -19.42 8.63
N LEU A 35 -1.34 -18.35 8.68
CA LEU A 35 -1.06 -17.57 9.89
C LEU A 35 -1.90 -16.32 9.91
N VAL A 36 -2.67 -16.13 10.97
CA VAL A 36 -3.58 -15.00 11.13
C VAL A 36 -3.07 -14.09 12.24
N TYR A 37 -2.55 -12.94 11.86
CA TYR A 37 -2.06 -11.92 12.77
C TYR A 37 -3.21 -10.99 13.17
N ILE A 38 -3.78 -11.26 14.36
CA ILE A 38 -4.90 -10.50 14.91
C ILE A 38 -4.40 -9.41 15.85
N ALA A 39 -5.01 -8.23 15.77
CA ALA A 39 -4.65 -7.11 16.63
C ALA A 39 -5.04 -7.40 18.10
N GLU A 40 -4.16 -7.07 19.04
CA GLU A 40 -4.44 -7.12 20.48
C GLU A 40 -5.72 -6.34 20.83
N GLY A 41 -6.52 -6.91 21.73
CA GLY A 41 -7.80 -6.35 22.14
C GLY A 41 -8.98 -6.70 21.22
N TYR A 42 -8.77 -7.47 20.17
CA TYR A 42 -9.82 -8.00 19.29
C TYR A 42 -10.03 -9.50 19.51
N GLN A 43 -11.22 -9.99 19.16
CA GLN A 43 -11.58 -11.39 19.32
C GLN A 43 -11.24 -12.18 18.05
N ILE A 44 -10.89 -13.45 18.22
CA ILE A 44 -10.74 -14.38 17.11
C ILE A 44 -12.10 -14.48 16.40
N PRO A 45 -12.14 -14.39 15.04
CA PRO A 45 -13.35 -14.59 14.26
C PRO A 45 -14.00 -15.95 14.54
N SER A 46 -15.31 -16.06 14.33
CA SER A 46 -16.03 -17.33 14.34
C SER A 46 -15.82 -18.15 13.06
N GLU A 47 -15.45 -17.46 12.01
CA GLU A 47 -15.08 -18.02 10.70
C GLU A 47 -13.75 -18.75 10.81
N THR A 48 -13.66 -19.99 10.32
CA THR A 48 -12.47 -20.82 10.51
C THR A 48 -12.31 -21.88 9.42
N VAL A 49 -11.08 -22.38 9.27
CA VAL A 49 -10.69 -23.61 8.56
C VAL A 49 -9.69 -24.39 9.43
N GLU A 50 -9.49 -25.67 9.17
CA GLU A 50 -8.64 -26.54 10.03
C GLU A 50 -7.16 -26.15 10.05
N THR A 51 -6.68 -25.43 9.03
CA THR A 51 -5.26 -25.14 8.80
C THR A 51 -4.78 -23.78 9.28
N GLU A 52 -5.65 -23.03 9.97
CA GLU A 52 -5.28 -21.69 10.43
C GLU A 52 -4.74 -21.66 11.86
N ARG A 53 -3.82 -20.72 12.12
CA ARG A 53 -3.28 -20.45 13.45
C ARG A 53 -3.24 -18.96 13.73
N TYR A 54 -3.76 -18.55 14.89
CA TYR A 54 -3.83 -17.14 15.31
C TYR A 54 -2.63 -16.72 16.13
N ILE A 55 -2.16 -15.49 15.87
CA ILE A 55 -1.07 -14.85 16.60
C ILE A 55 -1.51 -13.42 16.94
N TYR A 56 -1.52 -13.09 18.23
CA TYR A 56 -1.84 -11.74 18.69
C TYR A 56 -0.65 -10.82 18.52
N VAL A 57 -0.90 -9.64 17.94
CA VAL A 57 0.13 -8.64 17.66
C VAL A 57 -0.36 -7.24 17.98
N LYS A 58 0.58 -6.31 18.18
CA LYS A 58 0.26 -4.90 18.41
C LYS A 58 -0.62 -4.35 17.30
N LYS A 59 -1.71 -3.66 17.68
CA LYS A 59 -2.59 -2.98 16.73
C LYS A 59 -1.87 -1.84 16.02
N GLY A 60 -2.00 -1.77 14.71
CA GLY A 60 -1.50 -0.69 13.86
C GLY A 60 -1.46 -1.13 12.40
N MET A 61 -1.65 -0.22 11.47
CA MET A 61 -1.63 -0.54 10.05
C MET A 61 -0.24 -1.03 9.63
N VAL A 62 0.80 -0.34 10.09
CA VAL A 62 2.20 -0.74 9.87
C VAL A 62 2.61 -1.79 10.89
N ALA A 63 2.25 -1.65 12.17
CA ALA A 63 2.66 -2.59 13.22
C ALA A 63 2.21 -4.04 12.95
N GLN A 64 1.02 -4.26 12.38
CA GLN A 64 0.55 -5.60 12.00
C GLN A 64 1.23 -6.16 10.74
N ARG A 65 2.00 -5.37 10.01
CA ARG A 65 2.74 -5.78 8.81
C ARG A 65 4.24 -5.80 9.04
N ALA A 66 4.76 -4.90 9.86
CA ALA A 66 6.20 -4.78 10.19
C ALA A 66 6.64 -5.80 11.25
N LEU A 67 6.35 -7.08 11.02
CA LEU A 67 6.66 -8.18 11.92
C LEU A 67 7.90 -8.94 11.43
N ARG A 68 8.50 -9.73 12.30
CA ARG A 68 9.65 -10.60 11.97
C ARG A 68 9.24 -11.90 11.31
N TYR A 69 7.96 -12.28 11.45
CA TYR A 69 7.41 -13.53 10.90
C TYR A 69 8.21 -14.77 11.31
N ASP A 70 8.66 -14.81 12.57
CA ASP A 70 9.47 -15.91 13.10
C ASP A 70 8.72 -17.26 13.04
N GLU A 71 7.40 -17.23 13.05
CA GLU A 71 6.52 -18.39 12.93
C GLU A 71 6.50 -18.98 11.52
N VAL A 72 6.73 -18.17 10.49
CA VAL A 72 6.75 -18.61 9.08
C VAL A 72 7.97 -19.46 8.83
N LYS A 73 7.76 -20.72 8.40
CA LYS A 73 8.84 -21.69 8.10
C LYS A 73 9.14 -21.86 6.62
N THR A 74 8.24 -21.39 5.75
CA THR A 74 8.41 -21.44 4.30
C THR A 74 9.29 -20.30 3.77
N GLU A 75 9.85 -20.48 2.58
CA GLU A 75 10.65 -19.46 1.89
C GLU A 75 9.81 -18.26 1.46
N TYR A 76 8.56 -18.51 1.02
CA TYR A 76 7.66 -17.49 0.49
C TYR A 76 6.53 -17.18 1.45
N ILE A 77 6.08 -15.93 1.41
CA ILE A 77 4.89 -15.45 2.12
C ILE A 77 3.92 -14.87 1.08
N LEU A 78 2.67 -15.30 1.16
CA LEU A 78 1.55 -14.63 0.52
C LEU A 78 0.86 -13.75 1.57
N PHE A 79 1.06 -12.44 1.48
CA PHE A 79 0.42 -11.47 2.36
C PHE A 79 -0.99 -11.15 1.88
N LEU A 80 -1.94 -11.11 2.81
CA LEU A 80 -3.36 -10.94 2.52
C LEU A 80 -4.05 -10.04 3.55
N ASP A 81 -4.97 -9.18 3.08
CA ASP A 81 -5.99 -8.59 3.93
C ASP A 81 -7.17 -9.58 4.10
N ASP A 82 -8.00 -9.37 5.12
CA ASP A 82 -9.01 -10.34 5.58
C ASP A 82 -10.34 -10.33 4.78
N ASP A 83 -10.41 -9.58 3.68
CA ASP A 83 -11.62 -9.36 2.88
C ASP A 83 -11.39 -9.57 1.37
N LEU A 84 -10.59 -10.56 1.03
CA LEU A 84 -10.29 -10.93 -0.35
C LEU A 84 -11.01 -12.22 -0.77
N TYR A 85 -11.19 -12.38 -2.07
CA TYR A 85 -11.48 -13.65 -2.73
C TYR A 85 -10.41 -13.94 -3.77
N LEU A 86 -9.87 -15.15 -3.76
CA LEU A 86 -8.82 -15.60 -4.66
C LEU A 86 -9.36 -16.69 -5.61
N PRO A 87 -9.25 -16.54 -6.95
CA PRO A 87 -9.48 -17.64 -7.89
C PRO A 87 -8.58 -18.83 -7.61
N ALA A 88 -9.07 -20.04 -7.88
CA ALA A 88 -8.42 -21.30 -7.47
C ALA A 88 -6.98 -21.49 -8.00
N ASP A 89 -6.59 -20.88 -9.11
CA ASP A 89 -5.28 -21.05 -9.75
C ASP A 89 -4.35 -19.85 -9.57
N ILE A 90 -4.76 -18.85 -8.74
CA ILE A 90 -4.03 -17.57 -8.71
C ILE A 90 -2.66 -17.66 -8.05
N THR A 91 -2.50 -18.46 -7.01
CA THR A 91 -1.21 -18.61 -6.32
C THR A 91 -0.19 -19.29 -7.26
N GLU A 92 -0.60 -20.32 -7.99
CA GLU A 92 0.24 -20.96 -8.99
C GLU A 92 0.64 -19.99 -10.11
N LYS A 93 -0.31 -19.16 -10.61
CA LYS A 93 -0.03 -18.11 -11.59
C LYS A 93 0.96 -17.08 -11.06
N MET A 94 0.80 -16.62 -9.81
CA MET A 94 1.72 -15.65 -9.20
C MET A 94 3.14 -16.21 -9.11
N PHE A 95 3.31 -17.46 -8.70
CA PHE A 95 4.61 -18.13 -8.71
C PHE A 95 5.19 -18.29 -10.14
N GLY A 96 4.36 -18.68 -11.10
CA GLY A 96 4.76 -18.77 -12.50
C GLY A 96 5.28 -17.44 -13.04
N LEU A 97 4.62 -16.34 -12.72
CA LEU A 97 5.04 -14.99 -13.13
C LEU A 97 6.31 -14.53 -12.40
N LEU A 98 6.43 -14.81 -11.09
CA LEU A 98 7.65 -14.53 -10.34
C LEU A 98 8.88 -15.16 -11.02
N VAL A 99 8.79 -16.44 -11.39
CA VAL A 99 9.87 -17.15 -12.08
C VAL A 99 10.07 -16.62 -13.50
N LYS A 100 8.99 -16.48 -14.28
CA LYS A 100 9.04 -16.05 -15.68
C LYS A 100 9.72 -14.70 -15.87
N TYR A 101 9.46 -13.76 -14.97
CA TYR A 101 10.01 -12.39 -15.05
C TYR A 101 11.27 -12.20 -14.21
N GLY A 102 11.66 -13.16 -13.37
CA GLY A 102 12.72 -12.97 -12.37
C GLY A 102 12.38 -11.82 -11.42
N ALA A 103 11.10 -11.77 -10.99
CA ALA A 103 10.62 -10.80 -10.04
C ALA A 103 10.88 -11.26 -8.61
N ASP A 104 11.01 -10.31 -7.68
CA ASP A 104 11.14 -10.57 -6.24
C ASP A 104 9.79 -10.45 -5.53
N VAL A 105 8.91 -9.59 -6.06
CA VAL A 105 7.56 -9.34 -5.53
C VAL A 105 6.54 -9.39 -6.66
N VAL A 106 5.44 -10.12 -6.44
CA VAL A 106 4.29 -10.19 -7.36
C VAL A 106 3.05 -9.73 -6.63
N SER A 107 2.34 -8.75 -7.19
CA SER A 107 1.15 -8.17 -6.59
C SER A 107 0.05 -7.96 -7.65
N PRO A 108 -1.18 -8.43 -7.41
CA PRO A 108 -2.28 -8.23 -8.33
C PRO A 108 -2.77 -6.77 -8.33
N ASP A 109 -3.27 -6.30 -9.48
CA ASP A 109 -4.07 -5.07 -9.55
C ASP A 109 -5.51 -5.38 -9.15
N ILE A 110 -5.85 -5.12 -7.90
CA ILE A 110 -7.19 -5.38 -7.33
C ILE A 110 -8.10 -4.15 -7.39
N TYR A 111 -7.59 -3.00 -7.80
CA TYR A 111 -8.33 -1.75 -7.92
C TYR A 111 -8.25 -1.18 -9.33
N PRO A 112 -9.10 -1.63 -10.27
CA PRO A 112 -9.06 -1.14 -11.65
C PRO A 112 -9.29 0.38 -11.68
N ASN A 113 -8.29 1.10 -12.19
CA ASN A 113 -8.32 2.57 -12.25
C ASN A 113 -8.97 3.12 -13.53
N SER A 114 -9.37 2.26 -14.47
CA SER A 114 -9.76 2.61 -15.84
C SER A 114 -11.13 3.31 -15.93
N GLU A 115 -12.04 3.06 -15.00
CA GLU A 115 -13.46 3.44 -15.12
C GLU A 115 -13.83 4.82 -14.53
N ARG A 116 -12.85 5.58 -14.05
CA ARG A 116 -13.14 6.88 -13.42
C ARG A 116 -13.56 7.93 -14.45
N PRO A 117 -14.61 8.74 -14.19
CA PRO A 117 -15.04 9.83 -15.08
C PRO A 117 -13.90 10.79 -15.41
N PHE A 118 -13.89 11.33 -16.63
CA PHE A 118 -12.85 12.26 -17.11
C PHE A 118 -12.56 13.40 -16.11
N LYS A 119 -13.62 14.07 -15.61
CA LYS A 119 -13.48 15.16 -14.63
C LYS A 119 -12.70 14.75 -13.37
N GLN A 120 -12.98 13.54 -12.87
CA GLN A 120 -12.29 13.02 -11.69
C GLN A 120 -10.82 12.71 -12.02
N ARG A 121 -10.54 12.05 -13.15
CA ARG A 121 -9.17 11.77 -13.61
C ARG A 121 -8.36 13.05 -13.81
N PHE A 122 -8.97 14.05 -14.44
CA PHE A 122 -8.34 15.36 -14.63
C PHE A 122 -7.98 16.01 -13.30
N MET A 123 -8.92 16.07 -12.35
CA MET A 123 -8.68 16.67 -11.03
C MET A 123 -7.61 15.90 -10.23
N MET A 124 -7.58 14.59 -10.33
CA MET A 124 -6.53 13.77 -9.68
C MET A 124 -5.16 14.01 -10.29
N ALA A 125 -5.07 14.14 -11.61
CA ALA A 125 -3.83 14.47 -12.31
C ALA A 125 -3.36 15.88 -11.98
N ALA A 126 -4.25 16.87 -12.05
CA ALA A 126 -3.98 18.26 -11.73
C ALA A 126 -3.56 18.47 -10.26
N SER A 127 -4.06 17.66 -9.33
CA SER A 127 -3.64 17.70 -7.92
C SER A 127 -2.32 16.98 -7.64
N GLY A 128 -1.69 16.37 -8.65
CA GLY A 128 -0.49 15.55 -8.45
C GLY A 128 -0.72 14.27 -7.63
N ARG A 129 -1.99 13.88 -7.39
CA ARG A 129 -2.33 12.70 -6.59
C ARG A 129 -2.20 11.41 -7.40
N MET A 130 -2.80 11.39 -8.60
CA MET A 130 -2.82 10.20 -9.44
C MET A 130 -2.91 10.60 -10.91
N ARG A 131 -2.06 10.03 -11.77
CA ARG A 131 -2.02 10.34 -13.20
C ARG A 131 -2.16 9.08 -14.06
N ALA A 132 -3.17 9.06 -14.92
CA ALA A 132 -3.29 8.04 -15.95
C ALA A 132 -2.21 8.19 -17.03
N ARG A 133 -1.58 7.08 -17.43
CA ARG A 133 -0.69 6.97 -18.58
C ARG A 133 -1.39 6.13 -19.63
N TYR A 134 -1.54 6.70 -20.83
CA TYR A 134 -2.25 6.05 -21.95
C TYR A 134 -1.29 5.43 -22.97
N LYS A 135 -0.03 5.82 -22.93
CA LYS A 135 1.01 5.21 -23.77
C LYS A 135 1.52 3.96 -23.07
N ASP A 136 1.58 2.85 -23.79
CA ASP A 136 2.18 1.61 -23.28
C ASP A 136 3.63 1.85 -22.84
N SER A 137 3.98 1.28 -21.72
CA SER A 137 5.30 1.40 -21.11
C SER A 137 5.62 0.10 -20.37
N GLN A 138 6.81 -0.02 -19.83
CA GLN A 138 7.17 -1.15 -18.96
C GLN A 138 6.56 -1.07 -17.55
N TRP A 139 5.85 0.04 -17.19
CA TRP A 139 5.40 0.31 -15.83
C TRP A 139 3.89 0.16 -15.67
N GLY A 140 3.48 -0.62 -14.67
CA GLY A 140 2.12 -0.64 -14.13
C GLY A 140 1.84 0.61 -13.30
N TYR A 141 2.57 0.76 -12.21
CA TYR A 141 2.51 1.92 -11.33
C TYR A 141 3.89 2.56 -11.15
N LYS A 142 3.91 3.89 -11.05
CA LYS A 142 5.15 4.64 -10.83
C LYS A 142 4.92 5.81 -9.89
N VAL A 143 5.75 5.93 -8.86
CA VAL A 143 5.73 7.04 -7.90
C VAL A 143 6.12 8.35 -8.59
N MET A 144 5.41 9.42 -8.27
CA MET A 144 5.65 10.77 -8.82
C MET A 144 6.32 11.67 -7.79
N ARG A 145 7.03 12.70 -8.27
CA ARG A 145 7.69 13.71 -7.42
C ARG A 145 6.74 14.53 -6.54
N THR A 146 5.44 14.43 -6.77
CA THR A 146 4.36 15.01 -5.96
C THR A 146 3.93 14.14 -4.77
N ALA A 147 4.64 13.05 -4.49
CA ALA A 147 4.23 11.99 -3.55
C ALA A 147 2.93 11.25 -3.93
N GLY A 148 2.46 11.43 -5.15
CA GLY A 148 1.40 10.62 -5.75
C GLY A 148 1.98 9.52 -6.65
N TYR A 149 1.13 8.91 -7.47
CA TYR A 149 1.57 7.89 -8.42
C TYR A 149 0.91 8.03 -9.79
N SER A 150 1.55 7.47 -10.81
CA SER A 150 0.95 7.27 -12.13
C SER A 150 0.67 5.79 -12.35
N TYR A 151 -0.38 5.48 -13.11
CA TYR A 151 -0.80 4.13 -13.42
C TYR A 151 -0.98 3.92 -14.92
N ASN A 152 -0.84 2.68 -15.40
CA ASN A 152 -1.18 2.30 -16.77
C ASN A 152 -2.71 2.24 -16.89
N ALA A 153 -3.28 3.10 -17.74
CA ALA A 153 -4.73 3.18 -17.92
C ALA A 153 -5.29 2.12 -18.89
N HIS A 154 -4.43 1.53 -19.72
CA HIS A 154 -4.79 0.52 -20.71
C HIS A 154 -3.71 -0.57 -20.75
N PRO A 155 -3.65 -1.43 -19.72
CA PRO A 155 -2.71 -2.53 -19.72
C PRO A 155 -3.08 -3.55 -20.83
N VAL A 156 -2.12 -3.80 -21.73
CA VAL A 156 -2.27 -4.77 -22.84
C VAL A 156 -1.54 -6.08 -22.56
N LYS A 157 -0.72 -6.12 -21.50
CA LYS A 157 0.00 -7.29 -21.01
C LYS A 157 -0.54 -7.68 -19.65
N ASP A 158 -0.38 -8.94 -19.29
CA ASP A 158 -0.82 -9.45 -17.99
C ASP A 158 0.03 -8.94 -16.81
N ALA A 159 1.24 -8.44 -17.08
CA ALA A 159 2.14 -8.01 -16.03
C ALA A 159 3.05 -6.84 -16.45
N TYR A 160 3.34 -5.96 -15.50
CA TYR A 160 4.18 -4.76 -15.64
C TYR A 160 5.03 -4.53 -14.39
N TRP A 161 6.24 -3.98 -14.57
CA TRP A 161 7.05 -3.51 -13.45
C TRP A 161 6.35 -2.38 -12.70
N SER A 162 6.56 -2.30 -11.39
CA SER A 162 5.93 -1.29 -10.57
C SER A 162 6.84 -0.74 -9.47
N GLN A 163 6.51 0.42 -8.95
CA GLN A 163 7.15 1.07 -7.80
C GLN A 163 6.18 1.17 -6.62
N THR A 164 4.94 0.78 -6.81
CA THR A 164 3.88 0.78 -5.80
C THR A 164 2.70 -0.04 -6.31
N ASN A 165 1.90 -0.55 -5.39
CA ASN A 165 0.64 -1.24 -5.67
C ASN A 165 -0.29 -1.11 -4.45
N ALA A 166 -1.47 -1.73 -4.51
CA ALA A 166 -2.30 -1.98 -3.34
C ALA A 166 -1.73 -3.15 -2.53
N GLY A 167 -1.58 -2.99 -1.23
CA GLY A 167 -0.94 -3.97 -0.36
C GLY A 167 -1.86 -5.06 0.18
N ALA A 168 -3.08 -5.17 -0.33
CA ALA A 168 -4.03 -6.16 0.16
C ALA A 168 -3.67 -7.60 -0.22
N CYS A 169 -2.89 -7.80 -1.32
CA CYS A 169 -2.39 -9.11 -1.73
C CYS A 169 -1.01 -8.97 -2.39
N PHE A 170 -0.01 -9.69 -1.92
CA PHE A 170 1.27 -9.81 -2.60
C PHE A 170 2.06 -11.04 -2.15
N LEU A 171 2.88 -11.57 -3.06
CA LEU A 171 3.75 -12.72 -2.86
C LEU A 171 5.21 -12.28 -2.95
N CYS A 172 6.03 -12.63 -1.97
CA CYS A 172 7.48 -12.42 -2.01
C CYS A 172 8.22 -13.43 -1.13
N ARG A 173 9.56 -13.47 -1.22
CA ARG A 173 10.34 -14.20 -0.22
C ARG A 173 10.29 -13.50 1.12
N LYS A 174 10.26 -14.29 2.20
CA LYS A 174 10.34 -13.78 3.58
C LYS A 174 11.58 -12.90 3.78
N THR A 175 12.73 -13.35 3.30
CA THR A 175 14.00 -12.63 3.41
C THR A 175 13.98 -11.27 2.71
N ASP A 176 13.34 -11.19 1.54
CA ASP A 176 13.24 -9.96 0.77
C ASP A 176 12.33 -8.96 1.49
N PHE A 177 11.20 -9.43 2.05
CA PHE A 177 10.34 -8.57 2.87
C PHE A 177 11.07 -8.06 4.13
N LEU A 178 11.78 -8.91 4.84
CA LEU A 178 12.51 -8.50 6.05
C LEU A 178 13.67 -7.54 5.75
N SER A 179 14.28 -7.65 4.57
CA SER A 179 15.40 -6.80 4.17
C SER A 179 15.05 -5.32 4.00
N ILE A 180 13.76 -5.00 3.85
CA ILE A 180 13.34 -3.60 3.72
C ILE A 180 13.19 -2.89 5.07
N HIS A 181 13.29 -3.58 6.19
CA HIS A 181 13.16 -2.99 7.53
C HIS A 181 11.90 -2.13 7.67
N PHE A 182 10.72 -2.74 7.38
CA PHE A 182 9.46 -1.98 7.35
C PHE A 182 9.07 -1.41 8.72
N GLU A 183 9.62 -1.95 9.82
CA GLU A 183 9.48 -1.44 11.18
C GLU A 183 9.99 0.01 11.37
N GLU A 184 10.86 0.49 10.50
CA GLU A 184 11.32 1.89 10.50
C GLU A 184 10.19 2.88 10.14
N GLU A 185 9.10 2.39 9.57
CA GLU A 185 7.97 3.20 9.11
C GLU A 185 6.79 3.24 10.09
N LEU A 186 7.00 2.77 11.34
CA LEU A 186 5.99 2.81 12.42
C LEU A 186 5.46 4.22 12.75
N TRP A 187 6.17 5.27 12.31
CA TRP A 187 5.69 6.66 12.39
C TRP A 187 4.32 6.85 11.71
N MET A 188 3.96 6.01 10.77
CA MET A 188 2.66 6.07 10.09
C MET A 188 1.51 5.74 11.05
N ASP A 189 1.73 4.89 12.04
CA ASP A 189 0.71 4.52 13.04
C ASP A 189 0.46 5.60 14.09
N MET A 190 1.19 6.72 14.08
CA MET A 190 0.88 7.89 14.92
C MET A 190 -0.46 8.54 14.55
N GLN A 191 -0.94 8.33 13.35
CA GLN A 191 -2.23 8.82 12.89
C GLN A 191 -3.33 7.82 13.22
N ARG A 192 -4.53 8.33 13.59
CA ARG A 192 -5.71 7.48 13.86
C ARG A 192 -6.04 6.52 12.69
N TYR A 193 -5.77 6.96 11.48
CA TYR A 193 -5.89 6.17 10.25
C TYR A 193 -4.61 6.36 9.45
N SER A 194 -3.85 5.29 9.27
CA SER A 194 -2.71 5.30 8.37
C SER A 194 -3.20 5.31 6.91
N ILE A 195 -2.56 6.11 6.09
CA ILE A 195 -2.80 6.16 4.64
C ILE A 195 -1.46 6.09 3.95
N GLY A 196 -1.39 5.29 2.88
CA GLY A 196 -0.21 5.20 2.03
C GLY A 196 0.84 4.24 2.56
N ASP A 197 0.53 3.41 3.55
CA ASP A 197 1.40 2.34 4.04
C ASP A 197 1.82 1.40 2.90
N ASP A 198 0.90 1.07 2.00
CA ASP A 198 1.19 0.29 0.80
C ASP A 198 2.21 0.99 -0.11
N GLN A 199 2.02 2.29 -0.37
CA GLN A 199 2.95 3.05 -1.21
C GLN A 199 4.33 3.15 -0.56
N VAL A 200 4.41 3.33 0.75
CA VAL A 200 5.69 3.34 1.50
C VAL A 200 6.36 1.98 1.39
N MET A 201 5.64 0.90 1.67
CA MET A 201 6.17 -0.46 1.66
C MET A 201 6.75 -0.82 0.30
N TYR A 202 5.95 -0.71 -0.76
CA TYR A 202 6.41 -1.04 -2.11
C TYR A 202 7.52 -0.11 -2.59
N TYR A 203 7.41 1.20 -2.33
CA TYR A 203 8.46 2.11 -2.77
C TYR A 203 9.78 1.88 -2.01
N LYS A 204 9.71 1.41 -0.76
CA LYS A 204 10.87 0.97 0.02
C LYS A 204 11.48 -0.30 -0.57
N MET A 205 10.66 -1.29 -0.96
CA MET A 205 11.09 -2.47 -1.72
C MET A 205 11.81 -2.08 -3.01
N TYR A 206 11.18 -1.22 -3.83
CA TYR A 206 11.77 -0.72 -5.07
C TYR A 206 13.11 -0.01 -4.84
N LYS A 207 13.22 0.83 -3.83
CA LYS A 207 14.45 1.56 -3.47
C LYS A 207 15.54 0.63 -2.95
N SER A 208 15.18 -0.48 -2.33
CA SER A 208 16.11 -1.55 -1.92
C SER A 208 16.56 -2.45 -3.09
N GLY A 209 16.10 -2.16 -4.31
CA GLY A 209 16.50 -2.88 -5.52
C GLY A 209 15.63 -4.11 -5.85
N LEU A 210 14.57 -4.38 -5.08
CA LEU A 210 13.64 -5.46 -5.37
C LEU A 210 12.81 -5.14 -6.61
N LYS A 211 12.59 -6.15 -7.43
CA LYS A 211 11.83 -6.08 -8.68
C LYS A 211 10.37 -6.41 -8.43
N GLU A 212 9.52 -5.40 -8.45
CA GLU A 212 8.09 -5.54 -8.22
C GLU A 212 7.32 -5.70 -9.53
N LEU A 213 6.43 -6.67 -9.58
CA LEU A 213 5.58 -6.97 -10.72
C LEU A 213 4.11 -6.79 -10.33
N THR A 214 3.40 -5.87 -11.02
CA THR A 214 1.94 -5.78 -10.95
C THR A 214 1.31 -6.70 -11.99
N VAL A 215 0.36 -7.53 -11.56
CA VAL A 215 -0.35 -8.49 -12.41
C VAL A 215 -1.80 -8.04 -12.58
N TYR A 216 -2.25 -8.00 -13.84
CA TYR A 216 -3.60 -7.59 -14.23
C TYR A 216 -4.47 -8.83 -14.54
N ASN A 217 -5.79 -8.63 -14.60
CA ASN A 217 -6.77 -9.66 -14.96
C ASN A 217 -6.69 -10.93 -14.09
N THR A 218 -6.42 -10.75 -12.82
CA THR A 218 -6.23 -11.86 -11.87
C THR A 218 -7.52 -12.51 -11.40
N GLY A 219 -8.65 -11.81 -11.51
CA GLY A 219 -9.94 -12.25 -10.94
C GLY A 219 -10.00 -12.17 -9.41
N ILE A 220 -8.96 -11.69 -8.72
CA ILE A 220 -9.00 -11.42 -7.28
C ILE A 220 -9.98 -10.28 -7.03
N LEU A 221 -10.84 -10.45 -6.01
CA LEU A 221 -11.82 -9.45 -5.62
C LEU A 221 -11.51 -8.95 -4.21
N HIS A 222 -11.57 -7.64 -4.03
CA HIS A 222 -11.61 -7.00 -2.72
C HIS A 222 -13.08 -6.82 -2.33
N LEU A 223 -13.52 -7.55 -1.31
CA LEU A 223 -14.95 -7.69 -0.97
C LEU A 223 -15.50 -6.51 -0.15
N ASP A 224 -14.62 -5.67 0.39
CA ASP A 224 -14.97 -4.55 1.24
C ASP A 224 -14.71 -3.18 0.57
N ALA A 225 -14.42 -3.15 -0.71
CA ALA A 225 -14.20 -1.92 -1.45
C ALA A 225 -15.48 -1.05 -1.48
N GLY A 226 -15.48 0.06 -0.79
CA GLY A 226 -16.53 1.08 -0.89
C GLY A 226 -17.42 1.20 0.35
N HIS A 227 -16.97 1.91 1.37
CA HIS A 227 -17.68 1.98 2.63
C HIS A 227 -18.26 3.34 2.92
N ASN A 228 -19.38 3.33 3.65
CA ASN A 228 -19.95 4.49 4.32
C ASN A 228 -18.92 5.09 5.28
N THR A 229 -18.34 6.20 4.87
CA THR A 229 -17.35 6.91 5.66
C THR A 229 -18.04 8.04 6.41
N SER A 230 -18.01 8.03 7.74
CA SER A 230 -18.50 9.16 8.53
C SER A 230 -17.71 10.43 8.20
N LYS A 231 -18.33 11.61 8.37
CA LYS A 231 -17.65 12.90 8.17
C LYS A 231 -16.38 13.03 9.04
N GLU A 232 -16.40 12.45 10.23
CA GLU A 232 -15.24 12.44 11.13
C GLU A 232 -14.11 11.59 10.56
N LYS A 233 -14.43 10.39 10.05
CA LYS A 233 -13.47 9.51 9.40
C LYS A 233 -12.88 10.19 8.16
N GLU A 234 -13.72 10.81 7.31
CA GLU A 234 -13.26 11.57 6.14
C GLU A 234 -12.25 12.68 6.52
N ARG A 235 -12.55 13.46 7.58
CA ARG A 235 -11.64 14.50 8.07
C ARG A 235 -10.30 13.92 8.54
N SER A 236 -10.35 12.83 9.30
CA SER A 236 -9.15 12.14 9.78
C SER A 236 -8.32 11.57 8.63
N LEU A 237 -8.96 11.01 7.61
CA LEU A 237 -8.28 10.50 6.41
C LEU A 237 -7.62 11.64 5.60
N ILE A 238 -8.28 12.79 5.45
CA ILE A 238 -7.68 13.97 4.81
C ILE A 238 -6.46 14.45 5.59
N TYR A 239 -6.55 14.50 6.91
CA TYR A 239 -5.43 14.90 7.75
C TYR A 239 -4.25 13.94 7.60
N ALA A 240 -4.49 12.64 7.74
CA ALA A 240 -3.47 11.61 7.61
C ALA A 240 -2.79 11.62 6.22
N ASP A 241 -3.56 11.83 5.13
CA ASP A 241 -3.03 11.91 3.76
C ASP A 241 -2.00 13.04 3.58
N PHE A 242 -2.22 14.21 4.19
CA PHE A 242 -1.29 15.33 4.06
C PHE A 242 -0.09 15.25 5.00
N VAL A 243 -0.24 14.67 6.19
CA VAL A 243 0.89 14.32 7.07
C VAL A 243 1.79 13.30 6.36
N TYR A 244 1.19 12.21 5.90
CA TYR A 244 1.88 11.14 5.16
C TYR A 244 2.64 11.69 3.95
N LYS A 245 1.99 12.44 3.06
CA LYS A 245 2.62 12.98 1.86
C LYS A 245 3.80 13.89 2.15
N THR A 246 3.73 14.67 3.23
CA THR A 246 4.83 15.54 3.65
C THR A 246 6.06 14.72 4.04
N ILE A 247 5.86 13.67 4.85
CA ILE A 247 6.92 12.80 5.35
C ILE A 247 7.45 11.91 4.22
N PHE A 248 6.54 11.25 3.48
CA PHE A 248 6.90 10.39 2.35
C PHE A 248 7.74 11.15 1.30
N TRP A 249 7.27 12.33 0.88
CA TRP A 249 8.01 13.16 -0.09
C TRP A 249 9.42 13.47 0.40
N HIS A 250 9.56 13.90 1.65
CA HIS A 250 10.86 14.29 2.18
C HIS A 250 11.79 13.07 2.30
N ARG A 251 11.30 11.96 2.89
CA ARG A 251 12.07 10.76 3.18
C ARG A 251 12.47 9.96 1.93
N PHE A 252 11.53 9.78 0.99
CA PHE A 252 11.70 8.86 -0.14
C PHE A 252 12.01 9.54 -1.47
N ILE A 253 11.75 10.84 -1.61
CA ILE A 253 11.94 11.57 -2.86
C ILE A 253 13.04 12.62 -2.70
N TYR A 254 12.91 13.52 -1.73
CA TYR A 254 13.82 14.65 -1.58
C TYR A 254 15.19 14.29 -1.01
N LEU A 255 15.24 13.53 0.11
CA LEU A 255 16.51 13.17 0.76
C LEU A 255 17.41 12.29 -0.11
N PRO A 256 16.89 11.25 -0.82
CA PRO A 256 17.72 10.39 -1.66
C PRO A 256 18.19 11.06 -2.95
N GLU A 257 17.60 12.18 -3.36
CA GLU A 257 17.97 12.87 -4.60
C GLU A 257 19.34 13.54 -4.45
N LYS A 258 20.30 13.18 -5.30
CA LYS A 258 21.69 13.69 -5.25
C LYS A 258 21.87 15.01 -5.99
N SER A 259 21.07 15.27 -7.01
CA SER A 259 21.16 16.47 -7.85
C SER A 259 20.49 17.66 -7.18
N ALA A 260 21.22 18.75 -6.94
CA ALA A 260 20.67 19.98 -6.39
C ALA A 260 19.55 20.56 -7.27
N MET A 261 19.69 20.49 -8.60
CA MET A 261 18.66 20.93 -9.53
C MET A 261 17.39 20.09 -9.41
N MET A 262 17.53 18.77 -9.29
CA MET A 262 16.39 17.87 -9.15
C MET A 262 15.73 18.00 -7.78
N ARG A 263 16.48 18.29 -6.70
CA ARG A 263 15.90 18.68 -5.40
C ARG A 263 15.03 19.93 -5.49
N LEU A 264 15.45 20.92 -6.28
CA LEU A 264 14.61 22.10 -6.53
C LEU A 264 13.32 21.72 -7.26
N VAL A 265 13.40 20.84 -8.27
CA VAL A 265 12.22 20.31 -8.96
C VAL A 265 11.30 19.57 -8.00
N ASP A 266 11.84 18.79 -7.06
CA ASP A 266 11.06 18.07 -6.04
C ASP A 266 10.30 19.04 -5.13
N ILE A 267 10.96 20.12 -4.69
CA ILE A 267 10.32 21.18 -3.89
C ILE A 267 9.20 21.86 -4.68
N LEU A 268 9.41 22.17 -5.94
CA LEU A 268 8.40 22.80 -6.80
C LEU A 268 7.21 21.86 -7.04
N CYS A 269 7.45 20.57 -7.25
CA CYS A 269 6.40 19.56 -7.46
C CYS A 269 5.51 19.41 -6.23
N ILE A 270 6.08 19.26 -5.03
CA ILE A 270 5.27 19.11 -3.81
C ILE A 270 4.59 20.43 -3.44
N GLY A 271 5.28 21.57 -3.63
CA GLY A 271 4.72 22.91 -3.44
C GLY A 271 3.51 23.13 -4.32
N TYR A 272 3.60 22.77 -5.60
CA TYR A 272 2.47 22.80 -6.53
C TYR A 272 1.30 21.94 -6.05
N ALA A 273 1.56 20.68 -5.69
CA ALA A 273 0.52 19.75 -5.27
C ALA A 273 -0.24 20.25 -4.03
N PHE A 274 0.49 20.78 -3.03
CA PHE A 274 -0.10 21.31 -1.81
C PHE A 274 -0.87 22.61 -2.07
N THR A 275 -0.29 23.54 -2.83
CA THR A 275 -0.95 24.80 -3.19
C THR A 275 -2.24 24.56 -3.96
N PHE A 276 -2.20 23.66 -4.95
CA PHE A 276 -3.39 23.26 -5.70
C PHE A 276 -4.48 22.66 -4.79
N ALA A 277 -4.10 21.75 -3.90
CA ALA A 277 -5.04 21.10 -3.00
C ALA A 277 -5.68 22.08 -1.98
N LEU A 278 -4.93 23.08 -1.52
CA LEU A 278 -5.41 24.15 -0.65
C LEU A 278 -6.33 25.11 -1.43
N ALA A 279 -5.90 25.57 -2.61
CA ALA A 279 -6.69 26.47 -3.46
C ALA A 279 -8.04 25.89 -3.86
N ILE A 280 -8.09 24.62 -4.25
CA ILE A 280 -9.36 23.92 -4.56
C ILE A 280 -10.30 23.86 -3.36
N SER A 281 -9.77 23.74 -2.14
CA SER A 281 -10.62 23.78 -0.94
C SER A 281 -11.26 25.15 -0.73
N LEU A 282 -10.52 26.22 -0.97
CA LEU A 282 -11.02 27.60 -0.90
C LEU A 282 -12.04 27.89 -2.01
N VAL A 283 -11.73 27.56 -3.25
CA VAL A 283 -12.65 27.77 -4.40
C VAL A 283 -13.97 27.03 -4.23
N LYS A 284 -13.95 25.88 -3.55
CA LYS A 284 -15.17 25.11 -3.23
C LYS A 284 -15.87 25.55 -1.94
N GLY A 285 -15.42 26.63 -1.26
CA GLY A 285 -15.95 27.09 0.00
C GLY A 285 -15.77 26.13 1.18
N ARG A 286 -14.82 25.15 1.06
CA ARG A 286 -14.58 24.13 2.09
C ARG A 286 -13.49 24.61 3.06
N PHE A 287 -13.77 25.64 3.82
CA PHE A 287 -12.79 26.26 4.74
C PHE A 287 -12.28 25.29 5.81
N ASP A 288 -13.14 24.40 6.33
CA ASP A 288 -12.73 23.35 7.28
C ASP A 288 -11.69 22.42 6.66
N THR A 289 -11.94 21.95 5.42
CA THR A 289 -11.01 21.08 4.69
C THR A 289 -9.69 21.78 4.40
N PHE A 290 -9.73 23.08 4.08
CA PHE A 290 -8.53 23.90 3.91
C PHE A 290 -7.69 23.93 5.20
N LYS A 291 -8.34 24.21 6.35
CA LYS A 291 -7.67 24.24 7.65
C LYS A 291 -7.07 22.89 8.01
N ILE A 292 -7.83 21.80 7.85
CA ILE A 292 -7.35 20.42 8.09
C ILE A 292 -6.08 20.13 7.30
N LYS A 293 -6.05 20.42 5.99
CA LYS A 293 -4.88 20.22 5.14
C LYS A 293 -3.68 21.05 5.57
N LEU A 294 -3.91 22.33 5.89
CA LEU A 294 -2.85 23.23 6.32
C LEU A 294 -2.22 22.75 7.64
N ASP A 295 -3.05 22.35 8.61
CA ASP A 295 -2.58 21.87 9.89
C ASP A 295 -1.85 20.53 9.75
N ALA A 296 -2.31 19.64 8.87
CA ALA A 296 -1.64 18.38 8.54
C ALA A 296 -0.24 18.61 7.90
N ILE A 297 -0.12 19.57 6.96
CA ILE A 297 1.19 19.92 6.38
C ILE A 297 2.14 20.47 7.45
N LYS A 298 1.64 21.31 8.38
CA LYS A 298 2.43 21.81 9.49
C LYS A 298 2.89 20.68 10.41
N GLU A 299 2.00 19.73 10.74
CA GLU A 299 2.34 18.59 11.59
C GLU A 299 3.39 17.70 10.92
N GLY A 300 3.22 17.36 9.64
CA GLY A 300 4.25 16.64 8.89
C GLY A 300 5.61 17.35 8.92
N ARG A 301 5.63 18.68 8.70
CA ARG A 301 6.88 19.47 8.78
C ARG A 301 7.47 19.52 10.20
N LYS A 302 6.63 19.49 11.24
CA LYS A 302 7.08 19.41 12.62
C LYS A 302 7.75 18.08 12.89
N TYR A 303 7.14 16.98 12.43
CA TYR A 303 7.72 15.64 12.54
C TYR A 303 9.09 15.55 11.84
N LEU A 304 9.27 16.13 10.66
CA LEU A 304 10.56 16.18 9.96
C LEU A 304 11.71 16.84 10.80
N LYS A 305 11.36 17.62 11.82
CA LYS A 305 12.32 18.26 12.74
C LYS A 305 12.53 17.47 14.03
N SER A 306 11.77 16.42 14.27
CA SER A 306 11.86 15.62 15.49
C SER A 306 13.17 14.81 15.53
N GLU A 307 13.57 14.43 16.72
CA GLU A 307 14.72 13.54 16.94
C GLU A 307 14.41 12.15 16.38
N GLU A 308 13.20 11.66 16.58
CA GLU A 308 12.72 10.38 16.04
C GLU A 308 12.95 10.31 14.53
N TYR A 309 12.50 11.33 13.78
CA TYR A 309 12.68 11.35 12.33
C TYR A 309 14.15 11.41 11.90
N ARG A 310 14.99 12.18 12.61
CA ARG A 310 16.42 12.32 12.28
C ARG A 310 17.19 11.03 12.51
N ASN A 311 16.72 10.19 13.43
CA ASN A 311 17.33 8.90 13.74
C ASN A 311 16.90 7.78 12.79
N LEU A 312 15.90 8.02 11.90
CA LEU A 312 15.54 7.05 10.88
C LEU A 312 16.69 6.87 9.86
N PRO A 313 17.00 5.63 9.48
CA PRO A 313 17.99 5.36 8.44
C PRO A 313 17.63 6.04 7.11
N LEU A 314 18.63 6.47 6.36
CA LEU A 314 18.42 7.03 5.03
C LEU A 314 18.00 5.93 4.07
N ILE A 315 17.05 6.25 3.21
CA ILE A 315 16.68 5.39 2.07
C ILE A 315 17.65 5.70 0.93
N ILE A 316 18.50 4.75 0.59
CA ILE A 316 19.57 4.92 -0.41
C ILE A 316 19.12 4.41 -1.78
#